data_3a3954e04adefbf88127683fcbd7c223
#
_entry.id   3a3954e04adefbf88127683fcbd7c223
#
_cell.length_a   1.000
_cell.length_b   1.000
_cell.length_c   1.000
_cell.angle_alpha   90.00
_cell.angle_beta   90.00
_cell.angle_gamma   90.00
#
_symmetry.space_group_name_H-M   'P 1'
#
loop_
_entity.id
_entity.type
_entity.pdbx_description
1 polymer ?
#
loop_
_entity_poly.entity_id
_entity_poly.type
_entity_poly.pdbx_seq_one_letter_code
_entity_poly.pdbx_strand_id
1 'polypeptide(L)'
;MKIVIINKSDSTGGAAVVSRRLMEALRAEGVDARMLVAEKITDSEYVELAASPLNIKFHFLRERLKIFFSNGFNRKTLFKIDTGEVGLPLWKHPLVKEADAILLNWINQGLLSLKGVGKVLALGKPVIWTMHDMWNMTGVCHHAGRCSHFLKNCGDCPLLGRKAGHDDLSKKIHGVKERLYTEGPHRITFVAVSNWLKAKGEESELLKGQKIEVIGNAFPIDSDENTPDVKESKAGGKPGVERIGILFGAARLDDPIKGLETMREVSGIIAERYPTIAKNLEFRFFGDYKNHDSLEGFGLPVKYLGVLKGEESIARAYRDSHIVVSASSYETLPGTLVEAQAYGCIPVAFNRGGQGDIVEHLSTGYIAAYDEDLGNRAENLARGILWAADVVKDEPRFSDMKEKMHESVMEKFSGKRIAGKYMKLLEF
;
A
#
# COMPACT_ATOMS: atom_id res chain seq x y z
N MET A 1 -15.66 -13.79 19.35
CA MET A 1 -14.90 -12.51 19.50
C MET A 1 -15.46 -11.52 18.49
N LYS A 2 -15.76 -10.29 18.96
CA LYS A 2 -16.21 -9.18 18.11
C LYS A 2 -15.06 -8.22 17.86
N ILE A 3 -14.75 -7.91 16.61
CA ILE A 3 -13.69 -6.97 16.24
C ILE A 3 -14.28 -5.84 15.41
N VAL A 4 -13.93 -4.59 15.73
CA VAL A 4 -14.23 -3.43 14.89
C VAL A 4 -12.96 -2.90 14.23
N ILE A 5 -12.97 -2.76 12.91
CA ILE A 5 -11.91 -2.16 12.11
C ILE A 5 -12.33 -0.74 11.75
N ILE A 6 -11.54 0.25 12.15
CA ILE A 6 -11.80 1.67 11.86
C ILE A 6 -10.88 2.12 10.73
N ASN A 7 -11.46 2.46 9.58
CA ASN A 7 -10.73 2.93 8.41
C ASN A 7 -11.51 4.03 7.67
N LYS A 8 -10.83 4.88 6.90
CA LYS A 8 -11.46 6.00 6.19
C LYS A 8 -12.50 5.54 5.16
N SER A 9 -12.21 4.53 4.38
CA SER A 9 -13.09 3.95 3.35
C SER A 9 -13.00 2.43 3.36
N ASP A 10 -13.93 1.75 2.75
CA ASP A 10 -13.92 0.31 2.52
C ASP A 10 -13.38 -0.09 1.14
N SER A 11 -13.15 0.90 0.24
CA SER A 11 -12.73 0.63 -1.14
C SER A 11 -11.74 1.65 -1.71
N THR A 12 -11.79 2.92 -1.29
CA THR A 12 -10.95 3.97 -1.88
C THR A 12 -9.51 3.93 -1.33
N GLY A 13 -8.57 3.49 -2.16
CA GLY A 13 -7.14 3.43 -1.86
C GLY A 13 -6.67 2.12 -1.24
N GLY A 14 -5.35 1.91 -1.25
CA GLY A 14 -4.74 0.64 -0.82
C GLY A 14 -5.10 0.23 0.61
N ALA A 15 -5.01 1.14 1.58
CA ALA A 15 -5.37 0.87 2.97
C ALA A 15 -6.83 0.43 3.14
N ALA A 16 -7.76 0.97 2.33
CA ALA A 16 -9.17 0.60 2.37
C ALA A 16 -9.39 -0.84 1.91
N VAL A 17 -8.86 -1.17 0.74
CA VAL A 17 -9.00 -2.51 0.16
C VAL A 17 -8.42 -3.57 1.09
N VAL A 18 -7.21 -3.37 1.62
CA VAL A 18 -6.57 -4.37 2.49
C VAL A 18 -7.23 -4.44 3.88
N SER A 19 -7.81 -3.35 4.39
CA SER A 19 -8.61 -3.39 5.62
C SER A 19 -9.90 -4.19 5.46
N ARG A 20 -10.57 -4.07 4.31
CA ARG A 20 -11.74 -4.87 3.96
C ARG A 20 -11.37 -6.35 3.81
N ARG A 21 -10.30 -6.65 3.06
CA ARG A 21 -9.78 -8.02 2.92
C ARG A 21 -9.42 -8.65 4.27
N LEU A 22 -8.86 -7.87 5.21
CA LEU A 22 -8.62 -8.33 6.58
C LEU A 22 -9.92 -8.63 7.33
N MET A 23 -10.95 -7.78 7.21
CA MET A 23 -12.26 -8.05 7.78
C MET A 23 -12.84 -9.36 7.23
N GLU A 24 -12.83 -9.54 5.92
CA GLU A 24 -13.32 -10.74 5.25
C GLU A 24 -12.55 -12.00 5.69
N ALA A 25 -11.21 -11.92 5.78
CA ALA A 25 -10.36 -13.00 6.26
C ALA A 25 -10.64 -13.37 7.73
N LEU A 26 -10.79 -12.39 8.62
CA LEU A 26 -11.17 -12.64 10.02
C LEU A 26 -12.55 -13.30 10.13
N ARG A 27 -13.51 -12.90 9.29
CA ARG A 27 -14.84 -13.51 9.24
C ARG A 27 -14.80 -14.96 8.74
N ALA A 28 -13.96 -15.25 7.75
CA ALA A 28 -13.74 -16.62 7.28
C ALA A 28 -13.21 -17.55 8.38
N GLU A 29 -12.47 -17.01 9.34
CA GLU A 29 -11.98 -17.73 10.53
C GLU A 29 -12.97 -17.68 11.72
N GLY A 30 -14.24 -17.29 11.50
CA GLY A 30 -15.30 -17.33 12.52
C GLY A 30 -15.34 -16.12 13.48
N VAL A 31 -14.59 -15.06 13.20
CA VAL A 31 -14.60 -13.82 14.01
C VAL A 31 -15.75 -12.91 13.55
N ASP A 32 -16.55 -12.34 14.46
CA ASP A 32 -17.51 -11.27 14.11
C ASP A 32 -16.76 -9.95 13.89
N ALA A 33 -16.10 -9.85 12.73
CA ALA A 33 -15.37 -8.66 12.32
C ALA A 33 -16.29 -7.73 11.50
N ARG A 34 -16.28 -6.43 11.84
CA ARG A 34 -17.03 -5.38 11.14
C ARG A 34 -16.15 -4.16 10.89
N MET A 35 -16.47 -3.39 9.85
CA MET A 35 -15.79 -2.13 9.56
C MET A 35 -16.66 -0.93 9.88
N LEU A 36 -16.03 0.10 10.43
CA LEU A 36 -16.61 1.42 10.66
C LEU A 36 -15.86 2.45 9.82
N VAL A 37 -16.54 3.05 8.83
CA VAL A 37 -15.91 3.86 7.80
C VAL A 37 -16.55 5.24 7.65
N ALA A 38 -15.81 6.23 7.15
CA ALA A 38 -16.38 7.50 6.73
C ALA A 38 -16.94 7.46 5.30
N GLU A 39 -16.47 6.54 4.47
CA GLU A 39 -16.89 6.38 3.08
C GLU A 39 -17.19 4.92 2.82
N LYS A 40 -18.48 4.58 2.71
CA LYS A 40 -18.94 3.24 2.35
C LYS A 40 -19.29 3.22 0.87
N ILE A 41 -18.60 2.37 0.11
CA ILE A 41 -18.76 2.20 -1.34
C ILE A 41 -19.33 0.81 -1.66
N THR A 42 -18.90 -0.20 -0.91
CA THR A 42 -19.38 -1.57 -1.12
C THR A 42 -20.75 -1.79 -0.49
N ASP A 43 -21.47 -2.78 -1.01
CA ASP A 43 -22.78 -3.20 -0.47
C ASP A 43 -22.67 -4.15 0.74
N SER A 44 -21.46 -4.36 1.27
CA SER A 44 -21.21 -5.27 2.39
C SER A 44 -22.06 -4.89 3.62
N GLU A 45 -22.81 -5.85 4.16
CA GLU A 45 -23.58 -5.71 5.41
C GLU A 45 -22.70 -5.57 6.66
N TYR A 46 -21.42 -5.92 6.55
CA TYR A 46 -20.45 -5.86 7.64
C TYR A 46 -19.71 -4.52 7.70
N VAL A 47 -20.05 -3.59 6.82
CA VAL A 47 -19.48 -2.24 6.77
C VAL A 47 -20.56 -1.23 7.15
N GLU A 48 -20.28 -0.37 8.12
CA GLU A 48 -21.17 0.70 8.59
C GLU A 48 -20.54 2.08 8.42
N LEU A 49 -21.38 3.09 8.17
CA LEU A 49 -20.94 4.48 8.20
C LEU A 49 -20.72 4.95 9.64
N ALA A 50 -19.59 5.59 9.87
CA ALA A 50 -19.16 6.11 11.18
C ALA A 50 -20.08 7.20 11.78
N ALA A 51 -20.84 7.89 10.92
CA ALA A 51 -21.83 8.91 11.26
C ALA A 51 -22.70 9.25 10.05
N SER A 52 -23.64 10.19 10.20
CA SER A 52 -24.40 10.70 9.06
C SER A 52 -23.46 11.34 8.02
N PRO A 53 -23.80 11.28 6.71
CA PRO A 53 -22.96 11.83 5.64
C PRO A 53 -22.63 13.32 5.82
N LEU A 54 -23.56 14.11 6.33
CA LEU A 54 -23.35 15.54 6.62
C LEU A 54 -22.30 15.74 7.72
N ASN A 55 -22.34 14.95 8.77
CA ASN A 55 -21.40 15.03 9.88
C ASN A 55 -19.98 14.61 9.44
N ILE A 56 -19.88 13.55 8.67
CA ILE A 56 -18.62 13.09 8.07
C ILE A 56 -18.02 14.20 7.20
N LYS A 57 -18.82 14.78 6.29
CA LYS A 57 -18.39 15.87 5.40
C LYS A 57 -17.94 17.11 6.20
N PHE A 58 -18.64 17.45 7.27
CA PHE A 58 -18.27 18.56 8.14
C PHE A 58 -16.89 18.36 8.76
N HIS A 59 -16.61 17.18 9.35
CA HIS A 59 -15.32 16.88 9.97
C HIS A 59 -14.19 16.82 8.94
N PHE A 60 -14.44 16.24 7.77
CA PHE A 60 -13.50 16.26 6.66
C PHE A 60 -13.12 17.68 6.23
N LEU A 61 -14.11 18.54 5.97
CA LEU A 61 -13.87 19.93 5.56
C LEU A 61 -13.13 20.72 6.64
N ARG A 62 -13.52 20.53 7.90
CA ARG A 62 -12.86 21.17 9.04
C ARG A 62 -11.38 20.80 9.13
N GLU A 63 -11.05 19.53 8.94
CA GLU A 63 -9.67 19.06 8.92
C GLU A 63 -8.89 19.67 7.73
N ARG A 64 -9.47 19.64 6.52
CA ARG A 64 -8.84 20.25 5.33
C ARG A 64 -8.62 21.74 5.46
N LEU A 65 -9.59 22.47 5.99
CA LEU A 65 -9.44 23.91 6.27
C LEU A 65 -8.32 24.18 7.29
N LYS A 66 -8.27 23.41 8.38
CA LYS A 66 -7.20 23.55 9.37
C LYS A 66 -5.82 23.33 8.74
N ILE A 67 -5.65 22.30 7.95
CA ILE A 67 -4.40 22.03 7.23
C ILE A 67 -4.08 23.19 6.27
N PHE A 68 -5.06 23.68 5.52
CA PHE A 68 -4.88 24.76 4.54
C PHE A 68 -4.34 26.04 5.18
N PHE A 69 -4.86 26.41 6.35
CA PHE A 69 -4.33 27.55 7.12
C PHE A 69 -2.96 27.26 7.73
N SER A 70 -2.72 26.03 8.15
CA SER A 70 -1.48 25.64 8.82
C SER A 70 -0.30 25.40 7.88
N ASN A 71 -0.56 25.09 6.59
CA ASN A 71 0.48 24.86 5.58
C ASN A 71 0.77 26.10 4.70
N GLY A 72 0.28 27.29 5.13
CA GLY A 72 0.50 28.54 4.40
C GLY A 72 -0.28 28.61 3.09
N PHE A 73 -1.52 28.08 3.05
CA PHE A 73 -2.43 28.08 1.91
C PHE A 73 -1.94 27.24 0.71
N ASN A 74 -1.05 26.27 0.95
CA ASN A 74 -0.48 25.43 -0.10
C ASN A 74 -1.41 24.26 -0.45
N ARG A 75 -2.06 24.35 -1.61
CA ARG A 75 -2.94 23.28 -2.11
C ARG A 75 -2.20 21.98 -2.48
N LYS A 76 -0.91 22.06 -2.86
CA LYS A 76 -0.13 20.87 -3.30
C LYS A 76 0.17 19.91 -2.16
N THR A 77 0.19 20.39 -0.90
CA THR A 77 0.49 19.59 0.27
C THR A 77 -0.75 19.26 1.11
N LEU A 78 -1.94 19.73 0.71
CA LEU A 78 -3.18 19.59 1.45
C LEU A 78 -3.55 18.13 1.80
N PHE A 79 -3.18 17.18 0.95
CA PHE A 79 -3.43 15.74 1.15
C PHE A 79 -2.15 14.93 1.47
N LYS A 80 -1.01 15.62 1.65
CA LYS A 80 0.26 14.98 2.03
C LYS A 80 0.48 14.95 3.54
N ILE A 81 -0.34 15.71 4.28
CA ILE A 81 -0.27 15.85 5.73
C ILE A 81 -1.65 15.68 6.36
N ASP A 82 -1.65 15.20 7.61
CA ASP A 82 -2.84 15.13 8.47
C ASP A 82 -2.45 15.51 9.91
N THR A 83 -3.31 16.30 10.56
CA THR A 83 -3.03 16.77 11.92
C THR A 83 -3.57 15.84 12.99
N GLY A 84 -4.60 15.06 12.65
CA GLY A 84 -5.30 14.22 13.62
C GLY A 84 -6.00 15.00 14.74
N GLU A 85 -6.24 16.30 14.57
CA GLU A 85 -6.87 17.13 15.60
C GLU A 85 -8.40 17.16 15.48
N VAL A 86 -8.93 16.77 14.32
CA VAL A 86 -10.36 16.74 14.03
C VAL A 86 -10.80 15.29 13.79
N GLY A 87 -11.96 14.91 14.35
CA GLY A 87 -12.50 13.56 14.14
C GLY A 87 -13.86 13.39 14.81
N LEU A 88 -14.54 12.34 14.39
CA LEU A 88 -15.83 11.89 14.91
C LEU A 88 -15.66 11.26 16.32
N PRO A 89 -16.69 11.30 17.16
CA PRO A 89 -16.65 10.73 18.52
C PRO A 89 -16.88 9.20 18.50
N LEU A 90 -16.05 8.45 17.77
CA LEU A 90 -16.24 7.01 17.51
C LEU A 90 -16.21 6.14 18.79
N TRP A 91 -15.57 6.58 19.87
CA TRP A 91 -15.62 5.89 21.17
C TRP A 91 -17.03 5.79 21.76
N LYS A 92 -18.02 6.54 21.20
CA LYS A 92 -19.43 6.47 21.56
C LYS A 92 -20.23 5.54 20.66
N HIS A 93 -19.68 5.12 19.54
CA HIS A 93 -20.38 4.28 18.55
C HIS A 93 -20.68 2.90 19.13
N PRO A 94 -21.89 2.31 18.92
CA PRO A 94 -22.23 1.00 19.45
C PRO A 94 -21.22 -0.09 19.09
N LEU A 95 -20.81 -0.21 17.84
CA LEU A 95 -19.81 -1.20 17.39
C LEU A 95 -18.49 -1.09 18.19
N VAL A 96 -18.02 0.12 18.47
CA VAL A 96 -16.77 0.34 19.24
C VAL A 96 -16.95 -0.03 20.71
N LYS A 97 -18.13 0.26 21.29
CA LYS A 97 -18.45 -0.10 22.67
C LYS A 97 -18.63 -1.59 22.86
N GLU A 98 -19.21 -2.29 21.89
CA GLU A 98 -19.51 -3.73 21.95
C GLU A 98 -18.35 -4.62 21.51
N ALA A 99 -17.38 -4.09 20.75
CA ALA A 99 -16.23 -4.85 20.31
C ALA A 99 -15.39 -5.35 21.48
N ASP A 100 -14.84 -6.55 21.34
CA ASP A 100 -13.83 -7.11 22.26
C ASP A 100 -12.45 -6.51 21.96
N ALA A 101 -12.17 -6.17 20.70
CA ALA A 101 -10.92 -5.54 20.26
C ALA A 101 -11.16 -4.51 19.15
N ILE A 102 -10.26 -3.53 19.04
CA ILE A 102 -10.36 -2.41 18.08
C ILE A 102 -9.10 -2.38 17.23
N LEU A 103 -9.29 -2.46 15.90
CA LEU A 103 -8.23 -2.31 14.92
C LEU A 103 -8.33 -0.94 14.28
N LEU A 104 -7.33 -0.09 14.52
CA LEU A 104 -7.19 1.20 13.85
C LEU A 104 -6.32 0.99 12.61
N ASN A 105 -6.84 1.42 11.47
CA ASN A 105 -6.09 1.42 10.22
C ASN A 105 -5.81 2.88 9.80
N TRP A 106 -6.31 3.31 8.66
CA TRP A 106 -6.12 4.68 8.21
C TRP A 106 -7.25 5.58 8.71
N ILE A 107 -7.05 6.22 9.87
CA ILE A 107 -8.06 6.98 10.62
C ILE A 107 -8.12 8.46 10.27
N ASN A 108 -7.35 8.91 9.32
CA ASN A 108 -7.10 10.30 8.94
C ASN A 108 -8.31 10.98 8.24
N GLN A 109 -8.11 12.21 7.77
CA GLN A 109 -9.11 13.02 7.06
C GLN A 109 -10.41 13.24 7.84
N GLY A 110 -10.28 13.53 9.13
CA GLY A 110 -11.42 13.88 9.98
C GLY A 110 -12.25 12.69 10.46
N LEU A 111 -11.78 11.43 10.28
CA LEU A 111 -12.49 10.25 10.79
C LEU A 111 -12.33 10.09 12.30
N LEU A 112 -11.10 9.99 12.81
CA LEU A 112 -10.84 9.90 14.26
C LEU A 112 -9.66 10.78 14.63
N SER A 113 -9.82 11.64 15.64
CA SER A 113 -8.74 12.49 16.12
C SER A 113 -7.83 11.77 17.10
N LEU A 114 -6.58 12.26 17.30
CA LEU A 114 -5.67 11.75 18.34
C LEU A 114 -6.30 11.79 19.74
N LYS A 115 -7.05 12.87 20.06
CA LYS A 115 -7.86 12.91 21.28
C LYS A 115 -8.92 11.81 21.31
N GLY A 116 -9.51 11.50 20.16
CA GLY A 116 -10.46 10.40 19.98
C GLY A 116 -9.80 9.05 20.20
N VAL A 117 -8.58 8.84 19.69
CA VAL A 117 -7.79 7.62 19.98
C VAL A 117 -7.58 7.46 21.47
N GLY A 118 -7.18 8.52 22.20
CA GLY A 118 -7.06 8.48 23.65
C GLY A 118 -8.37 8.07 24.36
N LYS A 119 -9.54 8.49 23.83
CA LYS A 119 -10.84 8.05 24.35
C LYS A 119 -11.17 6.59 24.02
N VAL A 120 -10.71 6.10 22.87
CA VAL A 120 -10.82 4.66 22.51
C VAL A 120 -9.95 3.82 23.43
N LEU A 121 -8.71 4.22 23.68
CA LEU A 121 -7.81 3.55 24.63
C LEU A 121 -8.41 3.51 26.06
N ALA A 122 -9.08 4.58 26.48
CA ALA A 122 -9.75 4.65 27.79
C ALA A 122 -10.93 3.67 27.94
N LEU A 123 -11.37 2.97 26.88
CA LEU A 123 -12.34 1.88 26.98
C LEU A 123 -11.75 0.61 27.57
N GLY A 124 -10.43 0.52 27.74
CA GLY A 124 -9.74 -0.62 28.34
C GLY A 124 -9.68 -1.88 27.46
N LYS A 125 -9.92 -1.72 26.15
CA LYS A 125 -9.92 -2.83 25.18
C LYS A 125 -8.57 -2.92 24.47
N PRO A 126 -8.16 -4.11 23.98
CA PRO A 126 -7.02 -4.24 23.09
C PRO A 126 -7.17 -3.35 21.87
N VAL A 127 -6.12 -2.56 21.58
CA VAL A 127 -6.05 -1.71 20.38
C VAL A 127 -4.83 -2.07 19.59
N ILE A 128 -5.06 -2.51 18.34
CA ILE A 128 -4.01 -2.70 17.34
C ILE A 128 -4.10 -1.53 16.36
N TRP A 129 -2.95 -0.90 16.04
CA TRP A 129 -2.89 0.15 15.04
C TRP A 129 -2.01 -0.28 13.86
N THR A 130 -2.65 -0.65 12.76
CA THR A 130 -1.95 -1.05 11.54
C THR A 130 -1.47 0.18 10.78
N MET A 131 -0.18 0.25 10.56
CA MET A 131 0.49 1.33 9.84
C MET A 131 0.54 0.98 8.35
N HIS A 132 -0.18 1.77 7.54
CA HIS A 132 -0.16 1.67 6.07
C HIS A 132 0.77 2.71 5.43
N ASP A 133 1.23 3.68 6.21
CA ASP A 133 2.16 4.73 5.84
C ASP A 133 2.98 5.17 7.06
N MET A 134 3.75 6.26 6.94
CA MET A 134 4.62 6.74 8.03
C MET A 134 3.91 7.69 9.00
N TRP A 135 2.60 7.94 8.89
CA TRP A 135 1.95 8.97 9.70
C TRP A 135 2.07 8.73 11.22
N ASN A 136 2.05 7.48 11.66
CA ASN A 136 2.19 7.13 13.09
C ASN A 136 3.55 7.50 13.67
N MET A 137 4.60 7.51 12.85
CA MET A 137 5.99 7.77 13.24
C MET A 137 6.49 9.17 12.89
N THR A 138 5.65 10.02 12.29
CA THR A 138 5.97 11.41 11.92
C THR A 138 5.08 12.38 12.67
N GLY A 139 5.38 13.68 12.62
CA GLY A 139 4.48 14.70 13.15
C GLY A 139 3.16 14.76 12.40
N VAL A 140 3.22 15.04 11.09
CA VAL A 140 2.01 15.28 10.27
C VAL A 140 2.01 14.58 8.92
N CYS A 141 3.15 14.14 8.38
CA CYS A 141 3.24 13.64 7.01
C CYS A 141 2.99 12.14 6.90
N HIS A 142 2.39 11.71 5.78
CA HIS A 142 2.19 10.31 5.44
C HIS A 142 3.46 9.64 4.92
N HIS A 143 4.35 10.43 4.30
CA HIS A 143 5.64 9.97 3.79
C HIS A 143 6.71 11.01 4.06
N ALA A 144 7.78 10.61 4.74
CA ALA A 144 8.88 11.50 5.07
C ALA A 144 9.74 11.84 3.85
N GLY A 145 9.75 11.00 2.81
CA GLY A 145 10.61 11.18 1.65
C GLY A 145 12.09 11.24 2.05
N ARG A 146 12.74 12.35 1.75
CA ARG A 146 14.14 12.62 2.16
C ARG A 146 14.27 13.30 3.53
N CYS A 147 13.14 13.63 4.18
CA CYS A 147 13.17 14.30 5.48
C CYS A 147 13.53 13.29 6.58
N SER A 148 14.51 13.64 7.41
CA SER A 148 14.97 12.84 8.56
C SER A 148 14.50 13.38 9.91
N HIS A 149 13.68 14.44 9.94
CA HIS A 149 13.28 15.08 11.21
C HIS A 149 12.42 14.19 12.11
N PHE A 150 11.75 13.16 11.55
CA PHE A 150 10.99 12.18 12.32
C PHE A 150 11.88 11.25 13.19
N LEU A 151 13.18 11.19 12.90
CA LEU A 151 14.16 10.49 13.74
C LEU A 151 14.43 11.22 15.07
N LYS A 152 13.88 12.43 15.19
CA LYS A 152 13.92 13.27 16.39
C LYS A 152 12.48 13.70 16.72
N ASN A 153 12.22 14.98 16.90
CA ASN A 153 10.92 15.50 17.32
C ASN A 153 10.18 16.31 16.23
N CYS A 154 10.51 16.10 14.96
CA CYS A 154 10.02 16.91 13.85
C CYS A 154 10.35 18.41 14.01
N GLY A 155 9.60 19.31 13.40
CA GLY A 155 9.91 20.73 13.25
C GLY A 155 10.55 21.02 11.89
N ASP A 156 10.62 22.29 11.52
CA ASP A 156 11.15 22.78 10.23
C ASP A 156 10.61 21.96 9.03
N CYS A 157 9.30 21.66 9.07
CA CYS A 157 8.66 20.71 8.16
C CYS A 157 8.54 21.26 6.74
N PRO A 158 9.19 20.65 5.72
CA PRO A 158 9.16 21.17 4.35
C PRO A 158 7.76 21.20 3.73
N LEU A 159 6.82 20.38 4.24
CA LEU A 159 5.44 20.34 3.76
C LEU A 159 4.57 21.50 4.27
N LEU A 160 5.02 22.23 5.29
CA LEU A 160 4.34 23.40 5.84
C LEU A 160 4.74 24.72 5.13
N GLY A 161 5.69 24.67 4.21
CA GLY A 161 6.09 25.81 3.38
C GLY A 161 6.48 27.03 4.23
N ARG A 162 5.81 28.19 4.04
CA ARG A 162 6.08 29.42 4.78
C ARG A 162 5.77 29.34 6.29
N LYS A 163 5.09 28.29 6.73
CA LYS A 163 4.78 28.03 8.15
C LYS A 163 5.73 27.02 8.79
N ALA A 164 6.75 26.57 8.05
CA ALA A 164 7.83 25.77 8.61
C ALA A 164 8.64 26.58 9.62
N GLY A 165 9.10 25.93 10.66
CA GLY A 165 9.93 26.50 11.72
C GLY A 165 10.17 25.49 12.82
N HIS A 166 11.15 25.78 13.67
CA HIS A 166 11.55 24.85 14.74
C HIS A 166 10.38 24.36 15.61
N ASP A 167 9.43 25.23 15.94
CA ASP A 167 8.25 24.91 16.77
C ASP A 167 6.96 24.92 15.96
N ASP A 168 7.01 24.46 14.72
CA ASP A 168 5.88 24.43 13.80
C ASP A 168 4.81 23.38 14.18
N LEU A 169 3.79 23.27 13.35
CA LEU A 169 2.68 22.32 13.56
C LEU A 169 3.19 20.87 13.65
N SER A 170 4.21 20.50 12.86
CA SER A 170 4.70 19.12 12.85
C SER A 170 5.28 18.71 14.20
N LYS A 171 6.06 19.59 14.84
CA LYS A 171 6.59 19.38 16.19
C LYS A 171 5.48 19.35 17.25
N LYS A 172 4.48 20.23 17.14
CA LYS A 172 3.34 20.23 18.07
C LYS A 172 2.56 18.93 18.03
N ILE A 173 2.24 18.44 16.82
CA ILE A 173 1.53 17.17 16.65
C ILE A 173 2.40 15.97 17.06
N HIS A 174 3.71 16.03 16.81
CA HIS A 174 4.65 15.04 17.31
C HIS A 174 4.53 14.90 18.82
N GLY A 175 4.61 16.00 19.59
CA GLY A 175 4.45 15.97 21.03
C GLY A 175 3.06 15.52 21.53
N VAL A 176 1.99 15.71 20.72
CA VAL A 176 0.67 15.13 21.05
C VAL A 176 0.67 13.62 20.88
N LYS A 177 1.29 13.10 19.82
CA LYS A 177 1.42 11.66 19.59
C LYS A 177 2.31 11.00 20.64
N GLU A 178 3.44 11.64 20.98
CA GLU A 178 4.35 11.15 22.01
C GLU A 178 3.61 10.92 23.35
N ARG A 179 2.89 11.92 23.83
CA ARG A 179 2.07 11.77 25.06
C ARG A 179 1.00 10.67 24.92
N LEU A 180 0.33 10.60 23.77
CA LEU A 180 -0.68 9.56 23.52
C LEU A 180 -0.09 8.15 23.61
N TYR A 181 1.14 7.95 23.11
CA TYR A 181 1.79 6.64 23.03
C TYR A 181 2.47 6.23 24.35
N THR A 182 2.86 7.20 25.19
CA THR A 182 3.63 6.96 26.41
C THR A 182 2.82 7.09 27.70
N GLU A 183 1.84 8.00 27.78
CA GLU A 183 1.15 8.36 29.02
C GLU A 183 -0.19 7.63 29.23
N GLY A 184 -0.65 6.84 28.26
CA GLY A 184 -1.94 6.15 28.34
C GLY A 184 -1.92 4.91 29.25
N PRO A 185 -3.04 4.57 29.93
CA PRO A 185 -3.13 3.39 30.79
C PRO A 185 -3.09 2.07 29.98
N HIS A 186 -3.33 2.14 28.69
CA HIS A 186 -3.36 1.00 27.77
C HIS A 186 -2.41 1.26 26.61
N ARG A 187 -1.55 0.29 26.33
CA ARG A 187 -0.59 0.37 25.23
C ARG A 187 -1.23 0.01 23.91
N ILE A 188 -0.81 0.70 22.86
CA ILE A 188 -1.14 0.35 21.48
C ILE A 188 -0.15 -0.72 21.03
N THR A 189 -0.65 -1.79 20.39
CA THR A 189 0.20 -2.66 19.58
C THR A 189 0.22 -2.12 18.17
N PHE A 190 1.36 -1.64 17.72
CA PHE A 190 1.54 -1.21 16.33
C PHE A 190 1.82 -2.42 15.45
N VAL A 191 1.18 -2.44 14.27
CA VAL A 191 1.46 -3.43 13.24
C VAL A 191 2.02 -2.70 12.03
N ALA A 192 3.24 -3.03 11.63
CA ALA A 192 3.84 -2.60 10.38
C ALA A 192 3.52 -3.62 9.29
N VAL A 193 3.09 -3.14 8.12
CA VAL A 193 2.76 -4.05 7.00
C VAL A 193 3.98 -4.65 6.31
N SER A 194 5.19 -4.20 6.66
CA SER A 194 6.47 -4.71 6.15
C SER A 194 7.60 -4.54 7.15
N ASN A 195 8.66 -5.34 7.00
CA ASN A 195 9.89 -5.19 7.79
C ASN A 195 10.54 -3.82 7.58
N TRP A 196 10.48 -3.29 6.34
CA TRP A 196 10.95 -1.95 6.05
C TRP A 196 10.21 -0.89 6.88
N LEU A 197 8.87 -0.98 6.97
CA LEU A 197 8.07 -0.01 7.73
C LEU A 197 8.29 -0.15 9.24
N LYS A 198 8.49 -1.39 9.73
CA LYS A 198 8.89 -1.65 11.12
C LYS A 198 10.23 -0.98 11.43
N ALA A 199 11.26 -1.21 10.61
CA ALA A 199 12.57 -0.60 10.80
C ALA A 199 12.47 0.94 10.84
N LYS A 200 11.68 1.56 9.96
CA LYS A 200 11.42 3.01 10.01
C LYS A 200 10.68 3.45 11.27
N GLY A 201 9.78 2.63 11.79
CA GLY A 201 9.12 2.88 13.07
C GLY A 201 10.11 2.83 14.24
N GLU A 202 10.96 1.81 14.30
CA GLU A 202 11.98 1.64 15.34
C GLU A 202 13.06 2.74 15.32
N GLU A 203 13.38 3.27 14.13
CA GLU A 203 14.28 4.43 13.99
C GLU A 203 13.61 5.74 14.47
N SER A 204 12.28 5.85 14.46
CA SER A 204 11.58 7.09 14.78
C SER A 204 11.53 7.32 16.30
N GLU A 205 11.65 8.59 16.73
CA GLU A 205 11.55 8.95 18.14
C GLU A 205 10.16 8.61 18.72
N LEU A 206 9.06 8.74 17.92
CA LEU A 206 7.70 8.46 18.38
C LEU A 206 7.44 6.99 18.70
N LEU A 207 8.02 6.07 17.94
CA LEU A 207 7.75 4.64 18.09
C LEU A 207 8.91 3.88 18.74
N LYS A 208 9.98 4.57 19.10
CA LYS A 208 11.10 3.99 19.83
C LYS A 208 10.63 3.38 21.15
N GLY A 209 10.88 2.09 21.32
CA GLY A 209 10.46 1.35 22.50
C GLY A 209 8.97 0.97 22.52
N GLN A 210 8.19 1.29 21.50
CA GLN A 210 6.83 0.78 21.34
C GLN A 210 6.85 -0.65 20.78
N LYS A 211 5.80 -1.43 21.08
CA LYS A 211 5.64 -2.76 20.49
C LYS A 211 5.22 -2.63 19.01
N ILE A 212 6.08 -3.09 18.11
CA ILE A 212 5.82 -3.10 16.65
C ILE A 212 5.95 -4.54 16.14
N GLU A 213 4.84 -5.10 15.70
CA GLU A 213 4.79 -6.42 15.05
C GLU A 213 4.78 -6.25 13.53
N VAL A 214 5.22 -7.28 12.79
CA VAL A 214 5.14 -7.29 11.33
C VAL A 214 4.06 -8.26 10.89
N ILE A 215 2.99 -7.70 10.30
CA ILE A 215 1.93 -8.49 9.69
C ILE A 215 1.60 -7.83 8.35
N GLY A 216 1.83 -8.55 7.24
CA GLY A 216 1.50 -8.09 5.90
C GLY A 216 -0.01 -7.93 5.69
N ASN A 217 -0.38 -7.45 4.52
CA ASN A 217 -1.78 -7.31 4.14
C ASN A 217 -2.38 -8.67 3.72
N ALA A 218 -3.66 -8.87 3.98
CA ALA A 218 -4.40 -10.04 3.51
C ALA A 218 -4.74 -9.92 2.01
N PHE A 219 -4.54 -11.02 1.27
CA PHE A 219 -4.97 -11.13 -0.12
C PHE A 219 -5.90 -12.34 -0.29
N PRO A 220 -6.92 -12.25 -1.16
CA PRO A 220 -7.89 -13.32 -1.38
C PRO A 220 -7.31 -14.38 -2.33
N ILE A 221 -6.29 -15.08 -1.87
CA ILE A 221 -5.55 -16.12 -2.61
C ILE A 221 -5.77 -17.53 -2.03
N ASP A 222 -6.66 -17.65 -1.03
CA ASP A 222 -6.89 -18.91 -0.28
C ASP A 222 -7.83 -19.89 -0.98
N SER A 223 -8.53 -19.49 -2.04
CA SER A 223 -9.52 -20.35 -2.71
C SER A 223 -8.97 -20.86 -4.04
N ASP A 224 -9.00 -22.19 -4.20
CA ASP A 224 -8.70 -22.85 -5.48
C ASP A 224 -9.58 -22.34 -6.64
N GLU A 225 -10.77 -21.79 -6.32
CA GLU A 225 -11.70 -21.22 -7.30
C GLU A 225 -11.26 -19.82 -7.80
N ASN A 226 -10.49 -19.04 -7.01
CA ASN A 226 -10.04 -17.70 -7.37
C ASN A 226 -8.55 -17.65 -7.75
N THR A 227 -7.79 -18.65 -7.41
CA THR A 227 -6.44 -18.86 -7.94
C THR A 227 -6.59 -19.51 -9.30
N PRO A 228 -6.13 -18.87 -10.38
CA PRO A 228 -6.05 -19.56 -11.66
C PRO A 228 -5.27 -20.84 -11.39
N ASP A 229 -5.76 -21.96 -11.91
CA ASP A 229 -4.95 -23.16 -11.95
C ASP A 229 -3.60 -22.76 -12.57
N VAL A 230 -2.55 -22.72 -11.76
CA VAL A 230 -1.20 -22.30 -12.20
C VAL A 230 -0.77 -23.15 -13.38
N LYS A 231 -1.39 -24.35 -13.51
CA LYS A 231 -1.27 -25.26 -14.65
C LYS A 231 -2.10 -24.84 -15.88
N GLU A 232 -3.20 -24.06 -15.68
CA GLU A 232 -4.05 -23.59 -16.79
C GLU A 232 -3.77 -22.14 -17.21
N SER A 233 -2.96 -21.37 -16.50
CA SER A 233 -2.41 -20.14 -17.07
C SER A 233 -1.51 -20.55 -18.24
N LYS A 234 -2.16 -20.88 -19.35
CA LYS A 234 -1.55 -21.12 -20.63
C LYS A 234 -0.87 -19.82 -21.10
N ALA A 235 0.26 -19.54 -20.51
CA ALA A 235 1.33 -18.88 -21.21
C ALA A 235 2.05 -19.89 -22.12
N GLY A 236 1.29 -20.88 -22.63
CA GLY A 236 1.60 -21.58 -23.85
C GLY A 236 1.06 -20.70 -24.95
N GLY A 237 1.84 -19.73 -25.42
CA GLY A 237 1.48 -18.94 -26.59
C GLY A 237 1.10 -19.90 -27.70
N LYS A 238 -0.05 -19.66 -28.35
CA LYS A 238 -0.32 -20.26 -29.64
C LYS A 238 0.94 -20.09 -30.51
N PRO A 239 1.35 -21.07 -31.28
CA PRO A 239 2.50 -20.93 -32.17
C PRO A 239 2.21 -19.80 -33.18
N GLY A 240 2.77 -18.61 -32.91
CA GLY A 240 2.58 -17.37 -33.65
C GLY A 240 2.76 -16.17 -32.73
N VAL A 241 4.02 -15.87 -32.38
CA VAL A 241 4.57 -14.60 -31.89
C VAL A 241 3.61 -13.79 -30.98
N GLU A 242 3.28 -14.30 -29.80
CA GLU A 242 2.80 -13.45 -28.75
C GLU A 242 3.98 -12.79 -28.04
N ARG A 243 3.96 -11.45 -27.98
CA ARG A 243 4.96 -10.67 -27.27
C ARG A 243 4.87 -10.95 -25.76
N ILE A 244 5.99 -10.93 -25.08
CA ILE A 244 6.06 -10.97 -23.63
C ILE A 244 5.41 -9.69 -23.10
N GLY A 245 4.24 -9.80 -22.47
CA GLY A 245 3.51 -8.68 -21.87
C GLY A 245 4.15 -8.26 -20.55
N ILE A 246 4.50 -6.98 -20.45
CA ILE A 246 5.04 -6.33 -19.26
C ILE A 246 3.98 -5.39 -18.71
N LEU A 247 3.35 -5.79 -17.61
CA LEU A 247 2.27 -5.03 -16.97
C LEU A 247 2.83 -3.97 -16.03
N PHE A 248 2.29 -2.76 -16.15
CA PHE A 248 2.53 -1.63 -15.24
C PHE A 248 1.20 -0.98 -14.90
N GLY A 249 0.85 -0.96 -13.64
CA GLY A 249 -0.44 -0.45 -13.19
C GLY A 249 -0.34 0.47 -11.98
N ALA A 250 -1.18 1.52 -11.98
CA ALA A 250 -1.34 2.41 -10.84
C ALA A 250 -2.73 3.06 -10.88
N ALA A 251 -3.25 3.48 -9.72
CA ALA A 251 -4.47 4.29 -9.69
C ALA A 251 -4.32 5.58 -10.52
N ARG A 252 -3.10 6.15 -10.50
CA ARG A 252 -2.68 7.28 -11.31
C ARG A 252 -1.30 7.00 -11.91
N LEU A 253 -1.24 6.76 -13.22
CA LEU A 253 0.00 6.47 -13.95
C LEU A 253 0.96 7.67 -13.95
N ASP A 254 0.43 8.89 -14.05
CA ASP A 254 1.18 10.15 -14.06
C ASP A 254 1.54 10.68 -12.66
N ASP A 255 1.34 9.89 -11.60
CA ASP A 255 1.90 10.19 -10.29
C ASP A 255 3.42 9.97 -10.32
N PRO A 256 4.24 11.00 -10.05
CA PRO A 256 5.70 10.89 -10.10
C PRO A 256 6.28 9.78 -9.22
N ILE A 257 5.58 9.42 -8.12
CA ILE A 257 5.99 8.34 -7.22
C ILE A 257 5.97 6.99 -7.94
N LYS A 258 5.07 6.79 -8.90
CA LYS A 258 4.88 5.51 -9.61
C LYS A 258 5.95 5.21 -10.65
N GLY A 259 6.69 6.23 -11.11
CA GLY A 259 7.88 6.05 -11.94
C GLY A 259 7.60 5.82 -13.42
N LEU A 260 6.53 6.40 -13.99
CA LEU A 260 6.24 6.31 -15.42
C LEU A 260 7.40 6.84 -16.30
N GLU A 261 8.08 7.89 -15.83
CA GLU A 261 9.28 8.44 -16.49
C GLU A 261 10.43 7.42 -16.52
N THR A 262 10.63 6.70 -15.40
CA THR A 262 11.60 5.60 -15.36
C THR A 262 11.25 4.49 -16.36
N MET A 263 9.97 4.16 -16.51
CA MET A 263 9.52 3.16 -17.49
C MET A 263 9.76 3.62 -18.94
N ARG A 264 9.62 4.93 -19.22
CA ARG A 264 9.92 5.51 -20.53
C ARG A 264 11.41 5.35 -20.85
N GLU A 265 12.28 5.73 -19.92
CA GLU A 265 13.73 5.58 -20.06
C GLU A 265 14.15 4.11 -20.23
N VAL A 266 13.59 3.21 -19.41
CA VAL A 266 13.78 1.74 -19.55
C VAL A 266 13.46 1.28 -20.97
N SER A 267 12.36 1.75 -21.54
CA SER A 267 11.93 1.35 -22.89
C SER A 267 12.92 1.80 -23.97
N GLY A 268 13.46 3.00 -23.85
CA GLY A 268 14.51 3.53 -24.70
C GLY A 268 15.78 2.68 -24.65
N ILE A 269 16.27 2.42 -23.44
CA ILE A 269 17.46 1.58 -23.21
C ILE A 269 17.30 0.19 -23.85
N ILE A 270 16.14 -0.45 -23.65
CA ILE A 270 15.90 -1.80 -24.20
C ILE A 270 15.80 -1.73 -25.72
N ALA A 271 15.11 -0.77 -26.28
CA ALA A 271 14.97 -0.63 -27.74
C ALA A 271 16.30 -0.38 -28.45
N GLU A 272 17.15 0.46 -27.90
CA GLU A 272 18.43 0.85 -28.49
C GLU A 272 19.50 -0.23 -28.33
N ARG A 273 19.65 -0.77 -27.11
CA ARG A 273 20.75 -1.68 -26.81
C ARG A 273 20.42 -3.15 -27.00
N TYR A 274 19.13 -3.53 -27.02
CA TYR A 274 18.67 -4.92 -27.12
C TYR A 274 17.56 -5.09 -28.17
N PRO A 275 17.76 -4.64 -29.43
CA PRO A 275 16.69 -4.57 -30.45
C PRO A 275 16.08 -5.92 -30.81
N THR A 276 16.87 -7.02 -30.71
CA THR A 276 16.37 -8.38 -30.96
C THR A 276 15.38 -8.83 -29.88
N ILE A 277 15.60 -8.45 -28.61
CA ILE A 277 14.70 -8.78 -27.50
C ILE A 277 13.49 -7.82 -27.53
N ALA A 278 13.70 -6.54 -27.80
CA ALA A 278 12.69 -5.48 -27.85
C ALA A 278 11.50 -5.83 -28.76
N LYS A 279 11.74 -6.49 -29.90
CA LYS A 279 10.70 -6.91 -30.85
C LYS A 279 9.65 -7.86 -30.23
N ASN A 280 10.04 -8.59 -29.19
CA ASN A 280 9.22 -9.58 -28.50
C ASN A 280 8.61 -9.03 -27.19
N LEU A 281 8.80 -7.76 -26.86
CA LEU A 281 8.28 -7.13 -25.64
C LEU A 281 7.15 -6.16 -25.96
N GLU A 282 6.19 -6.05 -25.05
CA GLU A 282 5.09 -5.10 -25.10
C GLU A 282 4.75 -4.60 -23.70
N PHE A 283 4.69 -3.28 -23.49
CA PHE A 283 4.15 -2.72 -22.27
C PHE A 283 2.63 -2.73 -22.29
N ARG A 284 2.04 -3.08 -21.15
CA ARG A 284 0.60 -3.06 -20.90
C ARG A 284 0.33 -2.18 -19.70
N PHE A 285 -0.30 -1.02 -19.94
CA PHE A 285 -0.53 -0.03 -18.90
C PHE A 285 -2.01 0.04 -18.53
N PHE A 286 -2.31 0.05 -17.21
CA PHE A 286 -3.65 0.33 -16.72
C PHE A 286 -3.62 1.36 -15.59
N GLY A 287 -4.69 2.16 -15.53
CA GLY A 287 -4.86 3.23 -14.54
C GLY A 287 -5.20 4.56 -15.20
N ASP A 288 -5.55 5.54 -14.38
CA ASP A 288 -5.91 6.87 -14.84
C ASP A 288 -4.67 7.75 -15.10
N TYR A 289 -4.78 8.74 -15.97
CA TYR A 289 -3.79 9.80 -16.18
C TYR A 289 -4.46 11.08 -16.67
N LYS A 290 -3.93 12.23 -16.33
CA LYS A 290 -4.50 13.54 -16.71
C LYS A 290 -3.91 14.10 -17.99
N ASN A 291 -2.62 13.87 -18.22
CA ASN A 291 -1.93 14.37 -19.39
C ASN A 291 -1.95 13.31 -20.50
N HIS A 292 -2.58 13.62 -21.62
CA HIS A 292 -2.69 12.71 -22.75
C HIS A 292 -1.33 12.27 -23.32
N ASP A 293 -0.30 13.11 -23.23
CA ASP A 293 1.05 12.80 -23.71
C ASP A 293 1.83 11.85 -22.77
N SER A 294 1.23 11.47 -21.64
CA SER A 294 1.91 10.64 -20.62
C SER A 294 2.31 9.26 -21.15
N LEU A 295 1.63 8.74 -22.15
CA LEU A 295 1.91 7.44 -22.76
C LEU A 295 2.67 7.51 -24.09
N GLU A 296 3.19 8.68 -24.44
CA GLU A 296 4.01 8.89 -25.65
C GLU A 296 5.51 8.76 -25.36
N GLY A 297 6.31 8.59 -26.40
CA GLY A 297 7.78 8.58 -26.31
C GLY A 297 8.39 7.30 -25.72
N PHE A 298 7.66 6.18 -25.74
CA PHE A 298 8.20 4.88 -25.37
C PHE A 298 8.92 4.22 -26.56
N GLY A 299 10.08 3.62 -26.32
CA GLY A 299 10.84 2.85 -27.32
C GLY A 299 10.27 1.45 -27.57
N LEU A 300 9.40 0.93 -26.70
CA LEU A 300 8.69 -0.34 -26.85
C LEU A 300 7.21 -0.07 -27.16
N PRO A 301 6.51 -1.01 -27.84
CA PRO A 301 5.07 -0.93 -28.03
C PRO A 301 4.32 -0.80 -26.68
N VAL A 302 3.35 0.11 -26.64
CA VAL A 302 2.49 0.32 -25.46
C VAL A 302 1.05 -0.01 -25.80
N LYS A 303 0.44 -0.91 -25.03
CA LYS A 303 -0.99 -1.20 -25.02
C LYS A 303 -1.62 -0.60 -23.77
N TYR A 304 -2.46 0.41 -23.93
CA TYR A 304 -3.22 0.97 -22.81
C TYR A 304 -4.51 0.18 -22.60
N LEU A 305 -4.69 -0.34 -21.38
CA LEU A 305 -5.83 -1.18 -20.99
C LEU A 305 -6.97 -0.38 -20.35
N GLY A 306 -6.78 0.94 -20.16
CA GLY A 306 -7.77 1.79 -19.51
C GLY A 306 -7.73 1.75 -17.98
N VAL A 307 -8.78 2.29 -17.36
CA VAL A 307 -9.01 2.19 -15.93
C VAL A 307 -9.78 0.90 -15.64
N LEU A 308 -9.10 -0.10 -15.11
CA LEU A 308 -9.72 -1.39 -14.80
C LEU A 308 -10.58 -1.27 -13.54
N LYS A 309 -11.82 -1.79 -13.63
CA LYS A 309 -12.79 -1.79 -12.53
C LYS A 309 -13.23 -3.22 -12.23
N GLY A 310 -13.25 -3.55 -10.94
CA GLY A 310 -13.61 -4.90 -10.48
C GLY A 310 -12.45 -5.88 -10.53
N GLU A 311 -12.52 -6.89 -9.70
CA GLU A 311 -11.43 -7.86 -9.47
C GLU A 311 -11.12 -8.67 -10.74
N GLU A 312 -12.14 -9.10 -11.50
CA GLU A 312 -11.95 -9.92 -12.70
C GLU A 312 -11.21 -9.17 -13.82
N SER A 313 -11.47 -7.87 -14.02
CA SER A 313 -10.74 -7.10 -15.05
C SER A 313 -9.25 -6.94 -14.72
N ILE A 314 -8.94 -6.79 -13.44
CA ILE A 314 -7.58 -6.72 -12.92
C ILE A 314 -6.90 -8.09 -13.02
N ALA A 315 -7.59 -9.14 -12.59
CA ALA A 315 -7.11 -10.52 -12.69
C ALA A 315 -6.77 -10.90 -14.14
N ARG A 316 -7.62 -10.52 -15.09
CA ARG A 316 -7.38 -10.74 -16.51
C ARG A 316 -6.13 -10.02 -17.02
N ALA A 317 -5.88 -8.77 -16.58
CA ALA A 317 -4.67 -8.04 -16.95
C ALA A 317 -3.39 -8.75 -16.48
N TYR A 318 -3.42 -9.34 -15.28
CA TYR A 318 -2.32 -10.19 -14.79
C TYR A 318 -2.20 -11.48 -15.61
N ARG A 319 -3.30 -12.26 -15.77
CA ARG A 319 -3.28 -13.53 -16.53
C ARG A 319 -2.79 -13.37 -17.97
N ASP A 320 -3.09 -12.23 -18.59
CA ASP A 320 -2.66 -11.91 -19.95
C ASP A 320 -1.20 -11.41 -20.02
N SER A 321 -0.51 -11.24 -18.87
CA SER A 321 0.85 -10.68 -18.79
C SER A 321 1.84 -11.71 -18.22
N HIS A 322 3.13 -11.46 -18.41
CA HIS A 322 4.20 -12.36 -17.98
C HIS A 322 5.08 -11.74 -16.89
N ILE A 323 5.26 -10.43 -16.96
CA ILE A 323 6.11 -9.64 -16.07
C ILE A 323 5.28 -8.50 -15.51
N VAL A 324 5.43 -8.19 -14.23
CA VAL A 324 4.85 -7.00 -13.60
C VAL A 324 5.96 -6.11 -13.09
N VAL A 325 5.91 -4.83 -13.45
CA VAL A 325 6.92 -3.87 -13.01
C VAL A 325 6.34 -2.91 -12.00
N SER A 326 7.02 -2.75 -10.87
CA SER A 326 6.80 -1.65 -9.91
C SER A 326 8.00 -0.71 -9.93
N ALA A 327 7.88 0.36 -10.72
CA ALA A 327 8.91 1.40 -10.82
C ALA A 327 8.78 2.48 -9.74
N SER A 328 7.96 2.24 -8.71
CA SER A 328 7.69 3.21 -7.65
C SER A 328 8.96 3.55 -6.86
N SER A 329 9.16 4.86 -6.64
CA SER A 329 10.26 5.37 -5.82
C SER A 329 10.05 5.12 -4.32
N TYR A 330 8.88 4.65 -3.92
CA TYR A 330 8.50 4.40 -2.53
C TYR A 330 7.23 3.54 -2.43
N GLU A 331 7.26 2.46 -1.67
CA GLU A 331 6.08 1.63 -1.35
C GLU A 331 6.22 1.01 0.04
N THR A 332 5.16 1.00 0.83
CA THR A 332 5.17 0.33 2.13
C THR A 332 5.02 -1.18 2.01
N LEU A 333 4.08 -1.63 1.20
CA LEU A 333 3.89 -3.03 0.79
C LEU A 333 3.04 -3.04 -0.49
N PRO A 334 3.66 -3.08 -1.69
CA PRO A 334 2.94 -2.96 -2.95
C PRO A 334 2.13 -4.21 -3.27
N GLY A 335 0.79 -4.13 -3.15
CA GLY A 335 -0.13 -5.24 -3.42
C GLY A 335 0.00 -5.78 -4.84
N THR A 336 0.35 -4.94 -5.80
CA THR A 336 0.57 -5.33 -7.20
C THR A 336 1.64 -6.42 -7.36
N LEU A 337 2.65 -6.47 -6.48
CA LEU A 337 3.67 -7.52 -6.51
C LEU A 337 3.19 -8.84 -5.89
N VAL A 338 2.33 -8.76 -4.88
CA VAL A 338 1.68 -9.96 -4.31
C VAL A 338 0.72 -10.55 -5.35
N GLU A 339 -0.13 -9.70 -5.95
CA GLU A 339 -1.05 -10.10 -7.02
C GLU A 339 -0.30 -10.66 -8.24
N ALA A 340 0.81 -10.01 -8.65
CA ALA A 340 1.65 -10.52 -9.73
C ALA A 340 2.07 -11.97 -9.50
N GLN A 341 2.65 -12.27 -8.34
CA GLN A 341 3.08 -13.62 -8.01
C GLN A 341 1.90 -14.61 -7.94
N ALA A 342 0.77 -14.20 -7.36
CA ALA A 342 -0.42 -15.04 -7.28
C ALA A 342 -0.96 -15.43 -8.68
N TYR A 343 -0.81 -14.55 -9.66
CA TYR A 343 -1.21 -14.80 -11.06
C TYR A 343 -0.07 -15.32 -11.95
N GLY A 344 1.07 -15.69 -11.38
CA GLY A 344 2.21 -16.26 -12.11
C GLY A 344 2.98 -15.26 -12.98
N CYS A 345 2.88 -13.95 -12.71
CA CYS A 345 3.69 -12.94 -13.34
C CYS A 345 4.98 -12.69 -12.55
N ILE A 346 6.12 -12.63 -13.22
CA ILE A 346 7.41 -12.34 -12.58
C ILE A 346 7.45 -10.87 -12.15
N PRO A 347 7.53 -10.55 -10.84
CA PRO A 347 7.65 -9.18 -10.38
C PRO A 347 9.07 -8.64 -10.57
N VAL A 348 9.17 -7.43 -11.07
CA VAL A 348 10.41 -6.64 -11.17
C VAL A 348 10.20 -5.32 -10.46
N ALA A 349 10.97 -5.03 -9.41
CA ALA A 349 10.76 -3.85 -8.58
C ALA A 349 12.07 -3.29 -8.03
N PHE A 350 12.04 -2.06 -7.54
CA PHE A 350 13.17 -1.47 -6.82
C PHE A 350 13.23 -1.94 -5.36
N ASN A 351 14.42 -1.96 -4.78
CA ASN A 351 14.64 -2.14 -3.35
C ASN A 351 14.48 -0.81 -2.60
N ARG A 352 13.22 -0.34 -2.44
CA ARG A 352 12.96 0.98 -1.82
C ARG A 352 11.68 1.00 -0.95
N GLY A 353 11.52 0.01 -0.15
CA GLY A 353 10.36 -0.15 0.73
C GLY A 353 10.11 -1.60 1.07
N GLY A 354 8.83 -1.99 1.17
CA GLY A 354 8.42 -3.36 1.48
C GLY A 354 8.48 -4.33 0.30
N GLN A 355 9.07 -3.97 -0.84
CA GLN A 355 9.18 -4.86 -2.00
C GLN A 355 10.00 -6.11 -1.69
N GLY A 356 11.08 -5.99 -0.89
CA GLY A 356 11.92 -7.09 -0.47
C GLY A 356 11.23 -8.09 0.47
N ASP A 357 10.11 -7.72 1.09
CA ASP A 357 9.30 -8.65 1.90
C ASP A 357 8.43 -9.56 1.02
N ILE A 358 8.15 -9.12 -0.21
CA ILE A 358 7.32 -9.84 -1.17
C ILE A 358 8.18 -10.67 -2.12
N VAL A 359 9.22 -10.05 -2.68
CA VAL A 359 10.04 -10.61 -3.78
C VAL A 359 11.38 -11.08 -3.25
N GLU A 360 11.66 -12.35 -3.43
CA GLU A 360 12.99 -12.96 -3.22
C GLU A 360 13.80 -12.85 -4.51
N HIS A 361 14.88 -12.05 -4.46
CA HIS A 361 15.69 -11.72 -5.63
C HIS A 361 16.20 -12.98 -6.34
N LEU A 362 15.93 -13.10 -7.65
CA LEU A 362 16.24 -14.20 -8.55
C LEU A 362 15.52 -15.54 -8.23
N SER A 363 14.74 -15.61 -7.16
CA SER A 363 13.96 -16.79 -6.77
C SER A 363 12.49 -16.63 -7.15
N THR A 364 11.83 -15.55 -6.69
CA THR A 364 10.41 -15.24 -7.00
C THR A 364 10.24 -13.96 -7.79
N GLY A 365 11.32 -13.35 -8.28
CA GLY A 365 11.31 -12.13 -9.07
C GLY A 365 12.66 -11.40 -9.02
N TYR A 366 12.67 -10.15 -9.43
CA TYR A 366 13.89 -9.35 -9.51
C TYR A 366 13.77 -8.06 -8.70
N ILE A 367 14.68 -7.86 -7.74
CA ILE A 367 14.84 -6.63 -6.98
C ILE A 367 16.01 -5.83 -7.54
N ALA A 368 15.70 -4.72 -8.19
CA ALA A 368 16.66 -3.78 -8.77
C ALA A 368 17.16 -2.78 -7.73
N ALA A 369 18.43 -2.39 -7.79
CA ALA A 369 18.95 -1.29 -7.00
C ALA A 369 18.26 0.04 -7.44
N TYR A 370 17.84 0.83 -6.47
CA TYR A 370 17.33 2.18 -6.75
C TYR A 370 18.49 3.17 -6.78
N ASP A 371 18.52 4.04 -7.79
CA ASP A 371 19.44 5.15 -7.90
C ASP A 371 18.65 6.47 -8.02
N GLU A 372 19.18 7.56 -7.49
CA GLU A 372 18.57 8.87 -7.62
C GLU A 372 18.77 9.45 -9.04
N ASP A 373 19.82 9.04 -9.75
CA ASP A 373 19.98 9.31 -11.18
C ASP A 373 19.01 8.49 -12.01
N LEU A 374 18.31 9.15 -12.95
CA LEU A 374 17.27 8.52 -13.76
C LEU A 374 17.84 7.45 -14.69
N GLY A 375 18.97 7.69 -15.33
CA GLY A 375 19.62 6.76 -16.26
C GLY A 375 20.07 5.50 -15.55
N ASN A 376 20.82 5.61 -14.45
CA ASN A 376 21.27 4.48 -13.64
C ASN A 376 20.09 3.68 -13.11
N ARG A 377 19.06 4.36 -12.62
CA ARG A 377 17.84 3.72 -12.12
C ARG A 377 17.13 2.94 -13.22
N ALA A 378 16.99 3.51 -14.40
CA ALA A 378 16.38 2.87 -15.55
C ALA A 378 17.20 1.66 -16.03
N GLU A 379 18.52 1.76 -16.07
CA GLU A 379 19.38 0.63 -16.39
C GLU A 379 19.25 -0.54 -15.43
N ASN A 380 19.18 -0.26 -14.12
CA ASN A 380 18.98 -1.29 -13.11
C ASN A 380 17.65 -2.01 -13.29
N LEU A 381 16.58 -1.28 -13.60
CA LEU A 381 15.26 -1.86 -13.83
C LEU A 381 15.19 -2.62 -15.17
N ALA A 382 15.84 -2.09 -16.23
CA ALA A 382 15.93 -2.75 -17.52
C ALA A 382 16.60 -4.11 -17.43
N ARG A 383 17.71 -4.24 -16.65
CA ARG A 383 18.36 -5.54 -16.38
C ARG A 383 17.38 -6.54 -15.76
N GLY A 384 16.53 -6.11 -14.83
CA GLY A 384 15.52 -6.96 -14.22
C GLY A 384 14.47 -7.43 -15.22
N ILE A 385 14.01 -6.54 -16.10
CA ILE A 385 13.04 -6.87 -17.16
C ILE A 385 13.66 -7.86 -18.17
N LEU A 386 14.91 -7.64 -18.58
CA LEU A 386 15.61 -8.53 -19.50
C LEU A 386 15.84 -9.92 -18.89
N TRP A 387 16.23 -9.97 -17.62
CA TRP A 387 16.36 -11.24 -16.88
C TRP A 387 15.01 -11.98 -16.80
N ALA A 388 13.93 -11.27 -16.45
CA ALA A 388 12.59 -11.87 -16.39
C ALA A 388 12.11 -12.37 -17.78
N ALA A 389 12.40 -11.61 -18.84
CA ALA A 389 12.11 -12.03 -20.20
C ALA A 389 12.90 -13.27 -20.64
N ASP A 390 14.12 -13.45 -20.14
CA ASP A 390 14.90 -14.66 -20.36
C ASP A 390 14.29 -15.87 -19.64
N VAL A 391 13.85 -15.68 -18.37
CA VAL A 391 13.13 -16.72 -17.61
C VAL A 391 11.84 -17.13 -18.33
N VAL A 392 11.04 -16.19 -18.83
CA VAL A 392 9.78 -16.48 -19.54
C VAL A 392 10.00 -17.32 -20.79
N LYS A 393 11.14 -17.20 -21.47
CA LYS A 393 11.47 -17.99 -22.67
C LYS A 393 11.90 -19.42 -22.35
N ASP A 394 12.35 -19.68 -21.15
CA ASP A 394 12.74 -20.99 -20.63
C ASP A 394 11.55 -21.60 -19.87
N GLU A 395 10.68 -22.33 -20.60
CA GLU A 395 9.42 -22.83 -20.04
C GLU A 395 9.59 -23.68 -18.76
N PRO A 396 10.54 -24.61 -18.65
CA PRO A 396 10.78 -25.33 -17.40
C PRO A 396 11.13 -24.40 -16.24
N ARG A 397 12.01 -23.43 -16.46
CA ARG A 397 12.43 -22.46 -15.45
C ARG A 397 11.29 -21.50 -15.06
N PHE A 398 10.48 -21.10 -16.02
CA PHE A 398 9.31 -20.24 -15.77
C PHE A 398 8.24 -20.98 -14.96
N SER A 399 7.97 -22.26 -15.28
CA SER A 399 7.03 -23.10 -14.54
C SER A 399 7.46 -23.31 -13.07
N ASP A 400 8.73 -23.65 -12.84
CA ASP A 400 9.30 -23.77 -11.48
C ASP A 400 9.19 -22.44 -10.70
N MET A 401 9.46 -21.32 -11.36
CA MET A 401 9.33 -20.01 -10.74
C MET A 401 7.88 -19.67 -10.39
N LYS A 402 6.90 -19.98 -11.25
CA LYS A 402 5.47 -19.78 -10.96
C LYS A 402 5.04 -20.52 -9.70
N GLU A 403 5.47 -21.76 -9.54
CA GLU A 403 5.19 -22.57 -8.35
C GLU A 403 5.77 -21.94 -7.09
N LYS A 404 7.05 -21.56 -7.11
CA LYS A 404 7.71 -20.85 -5.99
C LYS A 404 7.05 -19.51 -5.65
N MET A 405 6.65 -18.73 -6.65
CA MET A 405 5.92 -17.47 -6.45
C MET A 405 4.59 -17.71 -5.74
N HIS A 406 3.82 -18.70 -6.20
CA HIS A 406 2.54 -19.05 -5.61
C HIS A 406 2.70 -19.48 -4.15
N GLU A 407 3.59 -20.43 -3.87
CA GLU A 407 3.89 -20.90 -2.51
C GLU A 407 4.28 -19.74 -1.58
N SER A 408 5.18 -18.86 -2.05
CA SER A 408 5.64 -17.69 -1.28
C SER A 408 4.51 -16.75 -0.88
N VAL A 409 3.58 -16.43 -1.79
CA VAL A 409 2.48 -15.52 -1.48
C VAL A 409 1.40 -16.19 -0.62
N MET A 410 1.15 -17.47 -0.82
CA MET A 410 0.23 -18.25 0.02
C MET A 410 0.72 -18.29 1.47
N GLU A 411 1.99 -18.57 1.68
CA GLU A 411 2.59 -18.62 3.01
C GLU A 411 2.61 -17.24 3.70
N LYS A 412 2.92 -16.16 2.96
CA LYS A 412 3.15 -14.85 3.54
C LYS A 412 1.88 -14.00 3.65
N PHE A 413 0.94 -14.09 2.68
CA PHE A 413 -0.11 -13.10 2.47
C PHE A 413 -1.53 -13.66 2.34
N SER A 414 -1.74 -14.99 2.45
CA SER A 414 -3.08 -15.55 2.41
C SER A 414 -3.96 -15.01 3.55
N GLY A 415 -5.25 -14.86 3.30
CA GLY A 415 -6.21 -14.31 4.26
C GLY A 415 -6.19 -15.07 5.57
N LYS A 416 -6.19 -16.39 5.51
CA LYS A 416 -6.12 -17.30 6.67
C LYS A 416 -4.87 -17.05 7.53
N ARG A 417 -3.69 -16.94 6.90
CA ARG A 417 -2.42 -16.67 7.61
C ARG A 417 -2.42 -15.32 8.29
N ILE A 418 -2.90 -14.28 7.59
CA ILE A 418 -2.93 -12.92 8.12
C ILE A 418 -3.96 -12.83 9.26
N ALA A 419 -5.17 -13.35 9.08
CA ALA A 419 -6.19 -13.40 10.14
C ALA A 419 -5.65 -14.12 11.39
N GLY A 420 -5.02 -15.28 11.24
CA GLY A 420 -4.41 -16.03 12.33
C GLY A 420 -3.35 -15.23 13.09
N LYS A 421 -2.50 -14.44 12.40
CA LYS A 421 -1.52 -13.55 13.07
C LYS A 421 -2.20 -12.45 13.89
N TYR A 422 -3.28 -11.82 13.38
CA TYR A 422 -4.04 -10.81 14.13
C TYR A 422 -4.76 -11.43 15.34
N MET A 423 -5.39 -12.60 15.17
CA MET A 423 -6.04 -13.31 16.26
C MET A 423 -5.05 -13.65 17.38
N LYS A 424 -3.84 -14.14 17.02
CA LYS A 424 -2.78 -14.41 18.01
C LYS A 424 -2.30 -13.17 18.77
N LEU A 425 -2.33 -11.98 18.17
CA LEU A 425 -2.02 -10.74 18.89
C LEU A 425 -3.10 -10.33 19.88
N LEU A 426 -4.32 -10.83 19.73
CA LEU A 426 -5.50 -10.54 20.55
C LEU A 426 -5.77 -11.63 21.59
N GLU A 427 -5.13 -12.80 21.49
CA GLU A 427 -5.12 -13.84 22.52
C GLU A 427 -4.15 -13.40 23.65
N PHE A 428 -4.67 -13.32 24.87
CA PHE A 428 -3.92 -12.98 26.10
C PHE A 428 -3.33 -14.21 26.73
#